data_5ff1c8e87ba6781257cc3a51e34be59a
#
_entry.id   5ff1c8e87ba6781257cc3a51e34be59a
#
_cell.length_a   1.000
_cell.length_b   1.000
_cell.length_c   1.000
_cell.angle_alpha   90.00
_cell.angle_beta   90.00
_cell.angle_gamma   90.00
#
_symmetry.space_group_name_H-M   'P 1'
#
loop_
_entity.id
_entity.type
_entity.pdbx_description
1 polymer ?
#
loop_
_entity_poly.entity_id
_entity_poly.type
_entity_poly.pdbx_seq_one_letter_code
_entity_poly.pdbx_strand_id
1 'polypeptide(L)'
;GHIHSVDYIWDSMIFHHLINDIQYFAGIHLITEEDKHQIKEELLQLTDELEDLASKGKTEAGNSVHIYVSHINFEATYSYLEADSVQLSLIRVYSINSITTQDCGMFLSLKEWIQSLKKFSTMISESGEMQRIQFFQQQREIISTL
;
A
#
# COMPACT_ATOMS: atom_id res chain seq x y z
N GLY A 1 -8.31 -22.05 7.68
CA GLY A 1 -7.59 -20.88 8.11
C GLY A 1 -8.50 -19.67 8.19
N HIS A 2 -8.40 -18.98 9.25
CA HIS A 2 -9.21 -17.80 9.47
C HIS A 2 -8.34 -16.56 9.38
N ILE A 3 -8.32 -15.91 8.22
CA ILE A 3 -7.74 -14.59 8.11
C ILE A 3 -8.68 -13.64 8.84
N HIS A 4 -8.14 -12.87 9.76
CA HIS A 4 -8.93 -11.97 10.58
C HIS A 4 -8.76 -10.54 10.13
N SER A 5 -7.54 -10.13 9.80
CA SER A 5 -7.27 -8.77 9.37
C SER A 5 -6.00 -8.68 8.53
N VAL A 6 -5.98 -7.68 7.67
CA VAL A 6 -4.79 -7.26 6.93
C VAL A 6 -4.58 -5.78 7.20
N ASP A 7 -3.39 -5.43 7.63
CA ASP A 7 -2.98 -4.05 7.80
C ASP A 7 -1.96 -3.68 6.73
N TYR A 8 -2.23 -2.62 6.00
CA TYR A 8 -1.28 -2.03 5.05
C TYR A 8 -0.77 -0.72 5.62
N ILE A 9 0.53 -0.52 5.56
CA ILE A 9 1.16 0.75 5.91
C ILE A 9 1.89 1.24 4.67
N TRP A 10 1.35 2.28 4.06
CA TRP A 10 1.85 2.85 2.82
C TRP A 10 2.73 4.05 3.10
N ASP A 11 3.84 4.11 2.39
CA ASP A 11 4.61 5.34 2.26
C ASP A 11 3.73 6.37 1.54
N SER A 12 3.62 7.57 2.11
CA SER A 12 2.82 8.64 1.50
C SER A 12 3.30 9.05 0.11
N MET A 13 4.54 8.72 -0.24
CA MET A 13 5.18 9.06 -1.50
C MET A 13 5.26 7.88 -2.48
N ILE A 14 4.56 6.76 -2.19
CA ILE A 14 4.72 5.52 -2.97
C ILE A 14 4.41 5.71 -4.46
N PHE A 15 3.35 6.41 -4.80
CA PHE A 15 3.00 6.68 -6.20
C PHE A 15 3.97 7.65 -6.85
N HIS A 16 4.50 8.61 -6.10
CA HIS A 16 5.50 9.53 -6.60
C HIS A 16 6.79 8.81 -7.02
N HIS A 17 7.27 7.89 -6.20
CA HIS A 17 8.42 7.05 -6.52
C HIS A 17 8.16 6.19 -7.76
N LEU A 18 6.98 5.59 -7.85
CA LEU A 18 6.58 4.76 -8.98
C LEU A 18 6.56 5.58 -10.28
N ILE A 19 5.97 6.77 -10.26
CA ILE A 19 5.89 7.65 -11.42
C ILE A 19 7.30 8.06 -11.89
N ASN A 20 8.19 8.41 -10.96
CA ASN A 20 9.58 8.75 -11.29
C ASN A 20 10.28 7.58 -11.98
N ASP A 21 10.09 6.36 -11.51
CA ASP A 21 10.69 5.18 -12.11
C ASP A 21 10.15 4.92 -13.51
N ILE A 22 8.86 5.05 -13.71
CA ILE A 22 8.23 4.87 -15.03
C ILE A 22 8.75 5.91 -16.02
N GLN A 23 8.86 7.17 -15.60
CA GLN A 23 9.40 8.24 -16.43
C GLN A 23 10.86 7.98 -16.80
N TYR A 24 11.65 7.48 -15.86
CA TYR A 24 13.03 7.09 -16.13
C TYR A 24 13.11 5.98 -17.18
N PHE A 25 12.31 4.93 -17.04
CA PHE A 25 12.30 3.81 -17.99
C PHE A 25 11.85 4.25 -19.40
N ALA A 26 10.89 5.15 -19.48
CA ALA A 26 10.49 5.75 -20.76
C ALA A 26 11.62 6.59 -21.35
N GLY A 27 12.33 7.35 -20.52
CA GLY A 27 13.44 8.20 -20.95
C GLY A 27 14.63 7.44 -21.53
N ILE A 28 14.89 6.23 -21.02
CA ILE A 28 15.96 5.36 -21.57
C ILE A 28 15.43 4.33 -22.58
N HIS A 29 14.20 4.49 -23.03
CA HIS A 29 13.55 3.66 -24.06
C HIS A 29 13.36 2.18 -23.67
N LEU A 30 13.29 1.86 -22.38
CA LEU A 30 12.90 0.52 -21.91
C LEU A 30 11.42 0.25 -22.13
N ILE A 31 10.60 1.29 -22.06
CA ILE A 31 9.17 1.23 -22.38
C ILE A 31 8.84 2.33 -23.39
N THR A 32 7.79 2.12 -24.19
CA THR A 32 7.34 3.09 -25.19
C THR A 32 6.44 4.15 -24.55
N GLU A 33 6.18 5.25 -25.27
CA GLU A 33 5.19 6.25 -24.84
C GLU A 33 3.78 5.65 -24.76
N GLU A 34 3.48 4.69 -25.64
CA GLU A 34 2.21 3.97 -25.60
C GLU A 34 2.08 3.11 -24.34
N ASP A 35 3.16 2.38 -23.98
CA ASP A 35 3.22 1.63 -22.72
C ASP A 35 2.99 2.54 -21.52
N LYS A 36 3.63 3.70 -21.51
CA LYS A 36 3.49 4.69 -20.45
C LYS A 36 2.04 5.16 -20.29
N HIS A 37 1.37 5.43 -21.41
CA HIS A 37 -0.02 5.82 -21.41
C HIS A 37 -0.92 4.71 -20.87
N GLN A 38 -0.69 3.47 -21.27
CA GLN A 38 -1.40 2.30 -20.77
C GLN A 38 -1.21 2.13 -19.26
N ILE A 39 0.01 2.25 -18.79
CA ILE A 39 0.33 2.17 -17.36
C ILE A 39 -0.41 3.26 -16.58
N LYS A 40 -0.43 4.48 -17.11
CA LYS A 40 -1.16 5.59 -16.48
C LYS A 40 -2.64 5.25 -16.28
N GLU A 41 -3.30 4.74 -17.31
CA GLU A 41 -4.72 4.36 -17.21
C GLU A 41 -4.94 3.25 -16.21
N GLU A 42 -4.07 2.24 -16.21
CA GLU A 42 -4.15 1.13 -15.24
C GLU A 42 -3.94 1.61 -13.81
N LEU A 43 -3.01 2.55 -13.59
CA LEU A 43 -2.77 3.12 -12.26
C LEU A 43 -3.97 3.95 -11.76
N LEU A 44 -4.61 4.69 -12.65
CA LEU A 44 -5.82 5.44 -12.28
C LEU A 44 -6.96 4.50 -11.88
N GLN A 45 -7.15 3.44 -12.65
CA GLN A 45 -8.15 2.42 -12.32
C GLN A 45 -7.83 1.71 -11.00
N LEU A 46 -6.58 1.31 -10.80
CA LEU A 46 -6.14 0.68 -9.55
C LEU A 46 -6.36 1.61 -8.35
N THR A 47 -6.11 2.91 -8.53
CA THR A 47 -6.32 3.90 -7.47
C THR A 47 -7.80 3.97 -7.07
N ASP A 48 -8.71 3.95 -8.04
CA ASP A 48 -10.15 3.91 -7.77
C ASP A 48 -10.55 2.65 -7.00
N GLU A 49 -10.01 1.50 -7.39
CA GLU A 49 -10.26 0.22 -6.72
C GLU A 49 -9.73 0.22 -5.27
N LEU A 50 -8.54 0.77 -5.07
CA LEU A 50 -7.94 0.89 -3.74
C LEU A 50 -8.73 1.85 -2.84
N GLU A 51 -9.22 2.95 -3.38
CA GLU A 51 -10.06 3.87 -2.63
C GLU A 51 -11.38 3.20 -2.21
N ASP A 52 -12.00 2.45 -3.11
CA ASP A 52 -13.20 1.69 -2.80
C ASP A 52 -12.95 0.65 -1.69
N LEU A 53 -11.84 -0.08 -1.78
CA LEU A 53 -11.44 -1.04 -0.76
C LEU A 53 -11.21 -0.34 0.60
N ALA A 54 -10.52 0.78 0.61
CA ALA A 54 -10.28 1.57 1.80
C ALA A 54 -11.60 2.07 2.41
N SER A 55 -12.52 2.51 1.57
CA SER A 55 -13.85 2.97 2.00
C SER A 55 -14.66 1.87 2.67
N LYS A 56 -14.63 0.66 2.13
CA LYS A 56 -15.36 -0.48 2.66
C LYS A 56 -14.73 -1.07 3.93
N GLY A 57 -13.40 -0.95 4.07
CA GLY A 57 -12.67 -1.49 5.21
C GLY A 57 -12.65 -3.01 5.27
N LYS A 58 -13.05 -3.69 4.20
CA LYS A 58 -13.06 -5.15 4.12
C LYS A 58 -13.02 -5.63 2.69
N THR A 59 -12.53 -6.86 2.50
CA THR A 59 -12.53 -7.54 1.22
C THR A 59 -13.90 -8.15 0.93
N GLU A 60 -14.12 -8.63 -0.31
CA GLU A 60 -15.32 -9.37 -0.69
C GLU A 60 -15.51 -10.61 0.18
N ALA A 61 -14.42 -11.25 0.59
CA ALA A 61 -14.46 -12.41 1.48
C ALA A 61 -14.79 -12.04 2.95
N GLY A 62 -14.94 -10.76 3.26
CA GLY A 62 -15.30 -10.28 4.60
C GLY A 62 -14.15 -10.08 5.56
N ASN A 63 -12.91 -10.17 5.09
CA ASN A 63 -11.72 -9.92 5.92
C ASN A 63 -11.53 -8.42 6.14
N SER A 64 -11.25 -8.01 7.38
CA SER A 64 -10.99 -6.62 7.71
C SER A 64 -9.71 -6.13 7.04
N VAL A 65 -9.76 -4.92 6.47
CA VAL A 65 -8.61 -4.27 5.85
C VAL A 65 -8.43 -2.90 6.50
N HIS A 66 -7.23 -2.65 7.01
CA HIS A 66 -6.88 -1.37 7.60
C HIS A 66 -5.71 -0.78 6.81
N ILE A 67 -5.87 0.44 6.34
CA ILE A 67 -4.87 1.13 5.53
C ILE A 67 -4.39 2.36 6.26
N TYR A 68 -3.08 2.42 6.46
CA TYR A 68 -2.38 3.51 7.11
C TYR A 68 -1.43 4.16 6.12
N VAL A 69 -1.39 5.48 6.12
CA VAL A 69 -0.42 6.24 5.34
C VAL A 69 0.61 6.82 6.29
N SER A 70 1.85 6.42 6.10
CA SER A 70 2.96 6.83 6.96
C SER A 70 3.39 8.26 6.67
N HIS A 71 3.76 8.98 7.73
CA HIS A 71 4.43 10.28 7.64
C HIS A 71 5.96 10.13 7.50
N ILE A 72 6.44 8.90 7.59
CA ILE A 72 7.84 8.55 7.37
C ILE A 72 7.98 8.02 5.95
N ASN A 73 8.97 8.54 5.21
CA ASN A 73 9.24 8.10 3.84
C ASN A 73 10.20 6.91 3.86
N PHE A 74 9.71 5.71 3.58
CA PHE A 74 10.51 4.48 3.54
C PHE A 74 10.44 3.75 2.18
N GLU A 75 9.86 4.39 1.17
CA GLU A 75 9.80 3.91 -0.24
C GLU A 75 9.23 2.49 -0.40
N ALA A 76 8.23 2.13 0.41
CA ALA A 76 7.67 0.79 0.41
C ALA A 76 6.25 0.76 0.95
N THR A 77 5.61 -0.39 0.80
CA THR A 77 4.38 -0.74 1.50
C THR A 77 4.66 -1.93 2.39
N TYR A 78 4.27 -1.83 3.65
CA TYR A 78 4.25 -2.97 4.56
C TYR A 78 2.86 -3.57 4.58
N SER A 79 2.79 -4.89 4.49
CA SER A 79 1.57 -5.66 4.65
C SER A 79 1.73 -6.59 5.84
N TYR A 80 0.85 -6.47 6.80
CA TYR A 80 0.81 -7.31 7.99
C TYR A 80 -0.50 -8.10 8.01
N LEU A 81 -0.38 -9.40 7.89
CA LEU A 81 -1.52 -10.31 7.88
C LEU A 81 -1.49 -11.17 9.13
N GLU A 82 -2.59 -11.17 9.86
CA GLU A 82 -2.78 -11.96 11.06
C GLU A 82 -3.87 -13.01 10.83
N ALA A 83 -3.48 -14.26 10.99
CA ALA A 83 -4.34 -15.44 10.90
C ALA A 83 -3.83 -16.46 11.93
N ASP A 84 -3.81 -17.75 11.59
CA ASP A 84 -3.17 -18.77 12.44
C ASP A 84 -1.65 -18.58 12.51
N SER A 85 -1.08 -17.95 11.50
CA SER A 85 0.30 -17.46 11.49
C SER A 85 0.31 -15.97 11.19
N VAL A 86 1.44 -15.33 11.43
CA VAL A 86 1.66 -13.93 11.09
C VAL A 86 2.57 -13.86 9.88
N GLN A 87 2.17 -13.07 8.90
CA GLN A 87 2.98 -12.78 7.73
C GLN A 87 3.22 -11.28 7.63
N LEU A 88 4.47 -10.89 7.61
CA LEU A 88 4.91 -9.53 7.33
C LEU A 88 5.58 -9.50 5.97
N SER A 89 5.10 -8.63 5.10
CA SER A 89 5.65 -8.43 3.77
C SER A 89 6.11 -7.00 3.59
N LEU A 90 7.28 -6.83 2.98
CA LEU A 90 7.77 -5.55 2.51
C LEU A 90 7.63 -5.54 0.99
N ILE A 91 6.75 -4.68 0.50
CA ILE A 91 6.41 -4.60 -0.92
C ILE A 91 7.03 -3.33 -1.49
N ARG A 92 7.91 -3.50 -2.46
CA ARG A 92 8.51 -2.43 -3.24
C ARG A 92 8.18 -2.63 -4.71
N VAL A 93 8.44 -1.63 -5.54
CA VAL A 93 8.16 -1.67 -6.99
C VAL A 93 8.79 -2.91 -7.66
N TYR A 94 9.97 -3.31 -7.22
CA TYR A 94 10.73 -4.40 -7.86
C TYR A 94 10.83 -5.68 -7.04
N SER A 95 10.32 -5.72 -5.82
CA SER A 95 10.51 -6.88 -4.97
C SER A 95 9.46 -7.00 -3.88
N ILE A 96 9.17 -8.25 -3.52
CA ILE A 96 8.35 -8.58 -2.35
C ILE A 96 9.20 -9.48 -1.46
N ASN A 97 9.41 -9.07 -0.22
CA ASN A 97 10.11 -9.86 0.80
C ASN A 97 9.14 -10.15 1.94
N SER A 98 9.00 -11.39 2.32
CA SER A 98 8.03 -11.82 3.33
C SER A 98 8.67 -12.66 4.41
N ILE A 99 8.19 -12.48 5.63
CA ILE A 99 8.49 -13.34 6.78
C ILE A 99 7.15 -13.91 7.26
N THR A 100 7.09 -15.23 7.40
CA THR A 100 5.91 -15.91 7.94
C THR A 100 6.35 -16.70 9.17
N THR A 101 5.62 -16.56 10.27
CA THR A 101 5.97 -17.24 11.52
C THR A 101 4.75 -17.63 12.34
N GLN A 102 4.90 -18.74 13.09
CA GLN A 102 3.99 -19.15 14.15
C GLN A 102 4.66 -19.05 15.52
N ASP A 103 5.93 -18.66 15.56
CA ASP A 103 6.68 -18.47 16.80
C ASP A 103 6.14 -17.29 17.61
N CYS A 104 5.74 -17.54 18.86
CA CYS A 104 5.11 -16.53 19.71
C CYS A 104 6.00 -15.31 19.97
N GLY A 105 7.31 -15.53 20.17
CA GLY A 105 8.25 -14.44 20.43
C GLY A 105 8.41 -13.55 19.21
N MET A 106 8.59 -14.14 18.03
CA MET A 106 8.67 -13.40 16.78
C MET A 106 7.36 -12.72 16.42
N PHE A 107 6.24 -13.39 16.67
CA PHE A 107 4.89 -12.83 16.49
C PHE A 107 4.75 -11.52 17.26
N LEU A 108 5.08 -11.53 18.56
CA LEU A 108 4.98 -10.33 19.41
C LEU A 108 5.93 -9.23 18.93
N SER A 109 7.14 -9.57 18.52
CA SER A 109 8.11 -8.60 18.01
C SER A 109 7.63 -7.91 16.73
N LEU A 110 7.08 -8.69 15.79
CA LEU A 110 6.53 -8.14 14.54
C LEU A 110 5.31 -7.26 14.82
N LYS A 111 4.46 -7.68 15.72
CA LYS A 111 3.27 -6.93 16.12
C LYS A 111 3.64 -5.59 16.76
N GLU A 112 4.61 -5.58 17.66
CA GLU A 112 5.11 -4.35 18.30
C GLU A 112 5.71 -3.40 17.28
N TRP A 113 6.47 -3.94 16.31
CA TRP A 113 7.07 -3.13 15.25
C TRP A 113 6.00 -2.46 14.37
N ILE A 114 4.98 -3.21 13.95
CA ILE A 114 3.85 -2.67 13.19
C ILE A 114 3.11 -1.61 14.00
N GLN A 115 2.87 -1.83 15.29
CA GLN A 115 2.23 -0.83 16.15
C GLN A 115 3.07 0.45 16.25
N SER A 116 4.40 0.33 16.27
CA SER A 116 5.28 1.49 16.24
C SER A 116 5.16 2.29 14.94
N LEU A 117 5.09 1.61 13.80
CA LEU A 117 4.88 2.27 12.50
C LEU A 117 3.53 2.98 12.44
N LYS A 118 2.48 2.38 12.99
CA LYS A 118 1.14 2.98 13.03
C LYS A 118 1.10 4.30 13.79
N LYS A 119 1.95 4.46 14.80
CA LYS A 119 2.02 5.72 15.58
C LYS A 119 2.42 6.93 14.72
N PHE A 120 3.15 6.70 13.63
CA PHE A 120 3.60 7.73 12.71
C PHE A 120 2.77 7.73 11.41
N SER A 121 1.57 7.18 11.48
CA SER A 121 0.71 7.00 10.32
C SER A 121 -0.69 7.53 10.59
N THR A 122 -1.41 7.87 9.52
CA THR A 122 -2.83 8.22 9.57
C THR A 122 -3.61 7.06 8.96
N MET A 123 -4.60 6.56 9.68
CA MET A 123 -5.52 5.56 9.13
C MET A 123 -6.48 6.22 8.16
N ILE A 124 -6.55 5.73 6.94
CA ILE A 124 -7.39 6.29 5.87
C ILE A 124 -8.55 5.37 5.48
N SER A 125 -8.64 4.18 6.08
CA SER A 125 -9.76 3.27 5.89
C SER A 125 -10.86 3.51 6.93
N GLU A 126 -12.09 3.20 6.57
CA GLU A 126 -13.29 3.29 7.42
C GLU A 126 -13.54 4.68 8.02
N SER A 127 -12.85 5.01 9.12
CA SER A 127 -13.12 6.21 9.91
C SER A 127 -12.41 7.47 9.42
N GLY A 128 -11.47 7.36 8.49
CA GLY A 128 -10.68 8.48 8.00
C GLY A 128 -11.19 9.07 6.68
N GLU A 129 -12.47 9.38 6.56
CA GLU A 129 -13.09 9.76 5.28
C GLU A 129 -12.40 10.95 4.60
N MET A 130 -12.19 12.05 5.32
CA MET A 130 -11.55 13.24 4.74
C MET A 130 -10.12 12.97 4.32
N GLN A 131 -9.36 12.29 5.18
CA GLN A 131 -7.97 11.93 4.91
C GLN A 131 -7.89 10.96 3.74
N ARG A 132 -8.83 10.02 3.65
CA ARG A 132 -8.91 9.05 2.54
C ARG A 132 -9.14 9.75 1.20
N ILE A 133 -10.15 10.59 1.13
CA ILE A 133 -10.51 11.31 -0.10
C ILE A 133 -9.34 12.18 -0.55
N GLN A 134 -8.74 12.92 0.37
CA GLN A 134 -7.61 13.80 0.08
C GLN A 134 -6.39 13.02 -0.39
N PHE A 135 -6.06 11.91 0.27
CA PHE A 135 -4.93 11.07 -0.11
C PHE A 135 -5.08 10.55 -1.54
N PHE A 136 -6.21 9.92 -1.86
CA PHE A 136 -6.42 9.32 -3.18
C PHE A 136 -6.50 10.38 -4.27
N GLN A 137 -7.06 11.54 -3.98
CA GLN A 137 -7.07 12.64 -4.92
C GLN A 137 -5.64 13.13 -5.23
N GLN A 138 -4.80 13.24 -4.22
CA GLN A 138 -3.39 13.58 -4.42
C GLN A 138 -2.67 12.53 -5.26
N GLN A 139 -2.95 11.24 -5.05
CA GLN A 139 -2.35 10.19 -5.85
C GLN A 139 -2.76 10.28 -7.31
N ARG A 140 -4.03 10.56 -7.59
CA ARG A 140 -4.51 10.78 -8.97
C ARG A 140 -3.81 11.96 -9.65
N GLU A 141 -3.59 13.04 -8.92
CA GLU A 141 -2.85 14.18 -9.43
C GLU A 141 -1.40 13.82 -9.79
N ILE A 142 -0.73 13.05 -8.93
CA ILE A 142 0.63 12.55 -9.18
C ILE A 142 0.64 11.65 -10.41
N ILE A 143 -0.26 10.69 -10.50
CA ILE A 143 -0.36 9.77 -11.66
C ILE A 143 -0.63 10.56 -12.95
N SER A 144 -1.41 11.63 -12.87
CA SER A 144 -1.75 12.45 -14.03
C SER A 144 -0.55 13.20 -14.63
N THR A 145 0.56 13.29 -13.89
CA THR A 145 1.81 13.87 -14.42
C THR A 145 2.57 12.93 -15.36
N LEU A 146 2.17 11.67 -15.41
CA LEU A 146 2.83 10.67 -16.23
C LEU A 146 2.58 10.84 -17.74
#